data_e8c0e10d72189e4b6bb2c0a6fb893468
#
_entry.id   e8c0e10d72189e4b6bb2c0a6fb893468
#
_cell.length_a   1.000
_cell.length_b   1.000
_cell.length_c   1.000
_cell.angle_alpha   90.00
_cell.angle_beta   90.00
_cell.angle_gamma   90.00
#
_symmetry.space_group_name_H-M   'P 1'
#
loop_
_entity.id
_entity.type
_entity.pdbx_description
1 polymer ?
#
loop_
_entity_poly.entity_id
_entity_poly.type
_entity_poly.pdbx_seq_one_letter_code
_entity_poly.pdbx_strand_id
1 'polypeptide(L)'
;MKNDFNKGLILTSLGSFWWGFIGVIYFESVSFIGHTELVVHRCLWTAVMLIFTTTFLSKWKIFLKEVKDKKKLIALFLSGFLIFVNWSIWIYAVASERIIDASFGYFIMPIISAVSYTHLRAHETQ
;
A
#
# COMPACT_ATOMS: atom_id res chain seq x y z
N MET A 1 8.91 -22.27 16.61
CA MET A 1 7.93 -22.49 15.55
C MET A 1 6.48 -22.23 15.98
N LYS A 2 5.90 -22.95 16.97
CA LYS A 2 4.49 -22.76 17.37
C LYS A 2 4.21 -21.37 17.97
N ASN A 3 5.14 -20.82 18.72
CA ASN A 3 5.05 -19.50 19.35
C ASN A 3 5.15 -18.35 18.33
N ASP A 4 5.97 -18.53 17.29
CA ASP A 4 6.15 -17.53 16.24
C ASP A 4 4.95 -17.49 15.29
N PHE A 5 4.36 -18.67 15.03
CA PHE A 5 3.11 -18.78 14.28
C PHE A 5 1.95 -18.06 14.99
N ASN A 6 1.79 -18.27 16.29
CA ASN A 6 0.73 -17.59 17.06
C ASN A 6 0.94 -16.08 17.12
N LYS A 7 2.19 -15.61 17.29
CA LYS A 7 2.52 -14.18 17.21
C LYS A 7 2.19 -13.60 15.84
N GLY A 8 2.57 -14.29 14.77
CA GLY A 8 2.25 -13.88 13.40
C GLY A 8 0.75 -13.76 13.18
N LEU A 9 -0.02 -14.76 13.63
CA LEU A 9 -1.48 -14.77 13.52
C LEU A 9 -2.12 -13.60 14.26
N ILE A 10 -1.70 -13.36 15.51
CA ILE A 10 -2.21 -12.24 16.32
C ILE A 10 -1.89 -10.89 15.67
N LEU A 11 -0.65 -10.68 15.22
CA LEU A 11 -0.25 -9.42 14.59
C LEU A 11 -1.01 -9.16 13.29
N THR A 12 -1.20 -10.20 12.46
CA THR A 12 -1.97 -10.10 11.22
C THR A 12 -3.44 -9.79 11.51
N SER A 13 -4.04 -10.48 12.49
CA SER A 13 -5.43 -10.23 12.89
C SER A 13 -5.63 -8.81 13.44
N LEU A 14 -4.71 -8.33 14.29
CA LEU A 14 -4.74 -6.96 14.81
C LEU A 14 -4.57 -5.92 13.69
N GLY A 15 -3.66 -6.16 12.74
CA GLY A 15 -3.47 -5.28 11.59
C GLY A 15 -4.70 -5.22 10.70
N SER A 16 -5.34 -6.36 10.43
CA SER A 16 -6.56 -6.44 9.65
C SER A 16 -7.74 -5.78 10.36
N PHE A 17 -7.88 -5.98 11.67
CA PHE A 17 -8.89 -5.31 12.48
C PHE A 17 -8.69 -3.79 12.50
N TRP A 18 -7.46 -3.35 12.74
CA TRP A 18 -7.11 -1.93 12.71
C TRP A 18 -7.49 -1.29 11.37
N TRP A 19 -7.09 -1.91 10.27
CA TRP A 19 -7.39 -1.39 8.95
C TRP A 19 -8.87 -1.44 8.59
N GLY A 20 -9.56 -2.53 8.90
CA GLY A 20 -10.97 -2.71 8.58
C GLY A 20 -11.90 -1.86 9.43
N PHE A 21 -11.56 -1.59 10.69
CA PHE A 21 -12.42 -0.84 11.60
C PHE A 21 -12.03 0.65 11.64
N ILE A 22 -10.79 0.95 11.98
CA ILE A 22 -10.34 2.35 12.12
C ILE A 22 -10.21 3.02 10.75
N GLY A 23 -9.80 2.28 9.71
CA GLY A 23 -9.76 2.78 8.35
C GLY A 23 -11.13 3.23 7.84
N VAL A 24 -12.19 2.47 8.10
CA VAL A 24 -13.56 2.83 7.69
C VAL A 24 -14.01 4.09 8.41
N ILE A 25 -13.87 4.16 9.74
CA ILE A 25 -14.22 5.35 10.52
C ILE A 25 -13.45 6.58 10.02
N TYR A 26 -12.16 6.42 9.72
CA TYR A 26 -11.35 7.50 9.17
C TYR A 26 -11.91 8.01 7.84
N PHE A 27 -12.20 7.12 6.90
CA PHE A 27 -12.75 7.53 5.60
C PHE A 27 -14.13 8.16 5.71
N GLU A 28 -14.99 7.67 6.60
CA GLU A 28 -16.27 8.27 6.87
C GLU A 28 -16.12 9.68 7.46
N SER A 29 -15.19 9.87 8.39
CA SER A 29 -14.90 11.16 9.02
C SER A 29 -14.35 12.22 8.05
N VAL A 30 -13.71 11.81 6.96
CA VAL A 30 -13.13 12.71 5.94
C VAL A 30 -13.91 12.69 4.62
N SER A 31 -15.09 12.08 4.59
CA SER A 31 -15.92 11.94 3.37
C SER A 31 -16.35 13.28 2.77
N PHE A 32 -16.37 14.36 3.58
CA PHE A 32 -16.66 15.72 3.11
C PHE A 32 -15.53 16.36 2.31
N ILE A 33 -14.33 15.77 2.31
CA ILE A 33 -13.17 16.26 1.57
C ILE A 33 -13.19 15.67 0.15
N GLY A 34 -12.90 16.48 -0.85
CA GLY A 34 -12.81 16.02 -2.23
C GLY A 34 -11.75 14.90 -2.38
N HIS A 35 -12.07 13.86 -3.15
CA HIS A 35 -11.21 12.67 -3.33
C HIS A 35 -9.79 13.04 -3.79
N THR A 36 -9.63 14.02 -4.65
CA THR A 36 -8.32 14.49 -5.14
C THR A 36 -7.50 15.11 -4.01
N GLU A 37 -8.14 15.95 -3.20
CA GLU A 37 -7.51 16.61 -2.05
C GLU A 37 -7.05 15.58 -1.02
N LEU A 38 -7.86 14.56 -0.75
CA LEU A 38 -7.53 13.48 0.15
C LEU A 38 -6.28 12.70 -0.32
N VAL A 39 -6.19 12.39 -1.63
CA VAL A 39 -5.01 11.74 -2.21
C VAL A 39 -3.76 12.60 -2.06
N VAL A 40 -3.85 13.90 -2.37
CA VAL A 40 -2.71 14.83 -2.26
C VAL A 40 -2.23 14.93 -0.81
N HIS A 41 -3.14 15.13 0.14
CA HIS A 41 -2.78 15.18 1.56
C HIS A 41 -2.13 13.87 2.04
N ARG A 42 -2.63 12.73 1.61
CA ARG A 42 -2.05 11.42 1.94
C ARG A 42 -0.62 11.29 1.42
N CYS A 43 -0.36 11.67 0.17
CA CYS A 43 0.98 11.64 -0.40
C CYS A 43 1.93 12.59 0.34
N LEU A 44 1.47 13.80 0.64
CA LEU A 44 2.25 14.82 1.35
C LEU A 44 2.63 14.34 2.75
N TRP A 45 1.66 13.88 3.54
CA TRP A 45 1.93 13.40 4.90
C TRP A 45 2.81 12.15 4.91
N THR A 46 2.63 11.26 3.95
CA THR A 46 3.52 10.09 3.80
C THR A 46 4.96 10.54 3.51
N ALA A 47 5.16 11.50 2.61
CA ALA A 47 6.48 12.07 2.32
C ALA A 47 7.11 12.72 3.56
N VAL A 48 6.34 13.52 4.31
CA VAL A 48 6.80 14.14 5.57
C VAL A 48 7.23 13.08 6.58
N MET A 49 6.42 12.04 6.78
CA MET A 49 6.74 10.95 7.71
C MET A 49 7.97 10.16 7.27
N LEU A 50 8.16 9.93 5.97
CA LEU A 50 9.35 9.26 5.45
C LEU A 50 10.61 10.11 5.63
N ILE A 51 10.54 11.41 5.38
CA ILE A 51 11.65 12.35 5.63
C ILE A 51 12.01 12.34 7.12
N PHE A 52 11.02 12.47 8.00
CA PHE A 52 11.21 12.44 9.44
C PHE A 52 11.87 11.11 9.88
N THR A 53 11.34 9.99 9.45
CA THR A 53 11.85 8.65 9.80
C THR A 53 13.28 8.46 9.27
N THR A 54 13.56 8.87 8.04
CA THR A 54 14.89 8.77 7.43
C THR A 54 15.91 9.62 8.19
N THR A 55 15.50 10.81 8.63
CA THR A 55 16.33 11.72 9.43
C THR A 55 16.58 11.12 10.82
N PHE A 56 15.53 10.66 11.48
CA PHE A 56 15.64 10.08 12.83
C PHE A 56 16.52 8.82 12.86
N LEU A 57 16.41 7.98 11.85
CA LEU A 57 17.22 6.77 11.70
C LEU A 57 18.61 7.03 11.08
N SER A 58 18.92 8.28 10.74
CA SER A 58 20.19 8.70 10.08
C SER A 58 20.50 7.89 8.80
N LYS A 59 19.47 7.51 8.03
CA LYS A 59 19.57 6.65 6.83
C LYS A 59 19.78 7.41 5.52
N TRP A 60 20.03 8.72 5.59
CA TRP A 60 20.22 9.56 4.39
C TRP A 60 21.33 9.06 3.45
N LYS A 61 22.45 8.57 3.99
CA LYS A 61 23.56 8.06 3.17
C LYS A 61 23.12 6.85 2.32
N ILE A 62 22.32 5.97 2.91
CA ILE A 62 21.80 4.79 2.20
C ILE A 62 20.79 5.23 1.15
N PHE A 63 19.84 6.10 1.51
CA PHE A 63 18.85 6.63 0.60
C PHE A 63 19.49 7.30 -0.63
N LEU A 64 20.43 8.21 -0.42
CA LEU A 64 21.12 8.91 -1.51
C LEU A 64 21.95 7.97 -2.39
N LYS A 65 22.51 6.89 -1.83
CA LYS A 65 23.22 5.88 -2.61
C LYS A 65 22.25 5.12 -3.53
N GLU A 66 21.09 4.72 -3.03
CA GLU A 66 20.10 3.99 -3.83
C GLU A 66 19.47 4.86 -4.93
N VAL A 67 19.20 6.14 -4.65
CA VAL A 67 18.64 7.08 -5.63
C VAL A 67 19.61 7.43 -6.75
N LYS A 68 20.92 7.31 -6.55
CA LYS A 68 21.94 7.53 -7.60
C LYS A 68 21.91 6.44 -8.69
N ASP A 69 21.41 5.26 -8.39
CA ASP A 69 21.24 4.21 -9.38
C ASP A 69 20.00 4.50 -10.23
N LYS A 70 20.23 4.91 -11.49
CA LYS A 70 19.17 5.28 -12.43
C LYS A 70 18.15 4.15 -12.67
N LYS A 71 18.59 2.89 -12.69
CA LYS A 71 17.68 1.74 -12.89
C LYS A 71 16.75 1.57 -11.70
N LYS A 72 17.30 1.67 -10.50
CA LYS A 72 16.51 1.61 -9.25
C LYS A 72 15.57 2.81 -9.15
N LEU A 73 16.04 4.00 -9.49
CA LEU A 73 15.21 5.21 -9.47
C LEU A 73 14.00 5.09 -10.41
N ILE A 74 14.20 4.61 -11.63
CA ILE A 74 13.11 4.38 -12.60
C ILE A 74 12.13 3.33 -12.06
N ALA A 75 12.63 2.23 -11.52
CA ALA A 75 11.80 1.17 -10.94
C ALA A 75 10.97 1.70 -9.75
N LEU A 76 11.59 2.49 -8.86
CA LEU A 76 10.92 3.13 -7.73
C LEU A 76 9.85 4.14 -8.19
N PHE A 77 10.19 4.95 -9.20
CA PHE A 77 9.24 5.91 -9.76
C PHE A 77 8.02 5.20 -10.37
N LEU A 78 8.26 4.17 -11.20
CA LEU A 78 7.18 3.41 -11.83
C LEU A 78 6.31 2.70 -10.78
N SER A 79 6.93 2.08 -9.79
CA SER A 79 6.22 1.43 -8.68
C SER A 79 5.39 2.44 -7.88
N GLY A 80 5.97 3.58 -7.54
CA GLY A 80 5.28 4.66 -6.83
C GLY A 80 4.10 5.22 -7.63
N PHE A 81 4.29 5.41 -8.95
CA PHE A 81 3.23 5.85 -9.84
C PHE A 81 2.07 4.84 -9.91
N LEU A 82 2.37 3.55 -10.05
CA LEU A 82 1.33 2.50 -10.06
C LEU A 82 0.56 2.44 -8.74
N ILE A 83 1.26 2.57 -7.62
CA ILE A 83 0.63 2.63 -6.30
C ILE A 83 -0.26 3.88 -6.17
N PHE A 84 0.22 5.04 -6.64
CA PHE A 84 -0.55 6.28 -6.65
C PHE A 84 -1.85 6.13 -7.45
N VAL A 85 -1.78 5.56 -8.66
CA VAL A 85 -2.96 5.31 -9.50
C VAL A 85 -3.93 4.36 -8.80
N ASN A 86 -3.43 3.25 -8.25
CA ASN A 86 -4.25 2.28 -7.52
C ASN A 86 -5.01 2.94 -6.35
N TRP A 87 -4.32 3.73 -5.54
CA TRP A 87 -4.94 4.43 -4.42
C TRP A 87 -5.92 5.51 -4.86
N SER A 88 -5.62 6.23 -5.95
CA SER A 88 -6.51 7.25 -6.49
C SER A 88 -7.84 6.63 -6.95
N ILE A 89 -7.80 5.50 -7.65
CA ILE A 89 -8.98 4.76 -8.08
C ILE A 89 -9.78 4.28 -6.87
N TRP A 90 -9.09 3.73 -5.86
CA TRP A 90 -9.76 3.22 -4.66
C TRP A 90 -10.44 4.34 -3.87
N ILE A 91 -9.76 5.45 -3.61
CA ILE A 91 -10.31 6.60 -2.90
C ILE A 91 -11.49 7.20 -3.68
N TYR A 92 -11.38 7.29 -5.01
CA TYR A 92 -12.48 7.73 -5.87
C TYR A 92 -13.70 6.81 -5.73
N ALA A 93 -13.51 5.50 -5.75
CA ALA A 93 -14.60 4.55 -5.60
C ALA A 93 -15.29 4.67 -4.23
N VAL A 94 -14.51 4.81 -3.15
CA VAL A 94 -15.03 5.02 -1.79
C VAL A 94 -15.80 6.34 -1.70
N ALA A 95 -15.22 7.44 -2.19
CA ALA A 95 -15.86 8.76 -2.18
C ALA A 95 -17.12 8.85 -3.06
N SER A 96 -17.25 7.94 -4.04
CA SER A 96 -18.43 7.82 -4.91
C SER A 96 -19.46 6.80 -4.38
N GLU A 97 -19.38 6.42 -3.10
CA GLU A 97 -20.25 5.43 -2.44
C GLU A 97 -20.22 4.03 -3.07
N ARG A 98 -19.17 3.72 -3.85
CA ARG A 98 -18.97 2.44 -4.54
C ARG A 98 -18.02 1.50 -3.76
N ILE A 99 -18.18 1.44 -2.44
CA ILE A 99 -17.33 0.64 -1.55
C ILE A 99 -17.39 -0.85 -1.91
N ILE A 100 -18.54 -1.36 -2.32
CA ILE A 100 -18.71 -2.76 -2.70
C ILE A 100 -17.85 -3.09 -3.92
N ASP A 101 -17.84 -2.22 -4.93
CA ASP A 101 -17.03 -2.41 -6.15
C ASP A 101 -15.54 -2.35 -5.82
N ALA A 102 -15.12 -1.42 -4.96
CA ALA A 102 -13.75 -1.31 -4.48
C ALA A 102 -13.31 -2.58 -3.71
N SER A 103 -14.20 -3.13 -2.89
CA SER A 103 -13.96 -4.36 -2.12
C SER A 103 -13.78 -5.57 -3.03
N PHE A 104 -14.55 -5.67 -4.11
CA PHE A 104 -14.41 -6.73 -5.11
C PHE A 104 -13.00 -6.77 -5.71
N GLY A 105 -12.41 -5.60 -6.01
CA GLY A 105 -11.03 -5.50 -6.49
C GLY A 105 -10.02 -6.12 -5.51
N TYR A 106 -10.20 -5.90 -4.21
CA TYR A 106 -9.36 -6.50 -3.18
C TYR A 106 -9.54 -8.02 -3.04
N PHE A 107 -10.74 -8.54 -3.24
CA PHE A 107 -10.97 -9.99 -3.22
C PHE A 107 -10.39 -10.70 -4.46
N ILE A 108 -10.38 -10.04 -5.61
CA ILE A 108 -9.82 -10.60 -6.84
C ILE A 108 -8.29 -10.60 -6.82
N MET A 109 -7.66 -9.61 -6.16
CA MET A 109 -6.20 -9.46 -6.15
C MET A 109 -5.44 -10.70 -5.63
N PRO A 110 -5.81 -11.35 -4.51
CA PRO A 110 -5.16 -12.57 -4.06
C PRO A 110 -5.28 -13.72 -5.08
N ILE A 111 -6.42 -13.83 -5.76
CA ILE A 111 -6.67 -14.87 -6.77
C ILE A 111 -5.74 -14.66 -7.96
N ILE A 112 -5.69 -13.44 -8.51
CA ILE A 112 -4.77 -13.09 -9.61
C ILE A 112 -3.32 -13.30 -9.20
N SER A 113 -2.95 -12.91 -7.99
CA SER A 113 -1.60 -13.09 -7.47
C SER A 113 -1.22 -14.57 -7.36
N ALA A 114 -2.13 -15.42 -6.86
CA ALA A 114 -1.92 -16.85 -6.76
C ALA A 114 -1.77 -17.50 -8.14
N VAL A 115 -2.64 -17.16 -9.09
CA VAL A 115 -2.57 -17.66 -10.47
C VAL A 115 -1.29 -17.21 -11.16
N SER A 116 -0.93 -15.94 -11.04
CA SER A 116 0.32 -15.39 -11.62
C SER A 116 1.55 -16.07 -11.04
N TYR A 117 1.58 -16.27 -9.72
CA TYR A 117 2.70 -16.94 -9.05
C TYR A 117 2.84 -18.39 -9.51
N THR A 118 1.76 -19.15 -9.59
CA THR A 118 1.79 -20.55 -10.05
C THR A 118 2.22 -20.65 -11.50
N HIS A 119 1.77 -19.74 -12.36
CA HIS A 119 2.13 -19.71 -13.77
C HIS A 119 3.63 -19.36 -13.97
N LEU A 120 4.12 -18.35 -13.26
CA LEU A 120 5.54 -17.95 -13.33
C LEU A 120 6.45 -19.07 -12.81
N ARG A 121 6.09 -19.71 -11.70
CA ARG A 121 6.88 -20.81 -11.15
C ARG A 121 6.91 -22.05 -12.05
N ALA A 122 5.85 -22.32 -12.79
CA ALA A 122 5.83 -23.40 -13.77
C ALA A 122 6.84 -23.19 -14.92
N HIS A 123 7.13 -21.92 -15.27
CA HIS A 123 8.14 -21.56 -16.27
C HIS A 123 9.59 -21.61 -15.74
N GLU A 124 9.78 -21.41 -14.44
CA GLU A 124 11.13 -21.50 -13.84
C GLU A 124 11.63 -22.94 -13.63
N THR A 125 10.73 -23.92 -13.67
CA THR A 125 11.05 -25.34 -13.45
C THR A 125 11.21 -26.16 -14.74
N GLN A 126 11.15 -25.52 -15.90
CA GLN A 126 11.48 -26.10 -17.21
C GLN A 126 12.85 -25.61 -17.70
#